data_ebbbb527b9dad3a82fbbac85cc8a1137
#
_entry.id   ebbbb527b9dad3a82fbbac85cc8a1137
#
_cell.length_a   1.000
_cell.length_b   1.000
_cell.length_c   1.000
_cell.angle_alpha   90.00
_cell.angle_beta   90.00
_cell.angle_gamma   90.00
#
_symmetry.space_group_name_H-M   'P 1'
#
loop_
_entity.id
_entity.type
_entity.pdbx_description
1 polymer ?
#
loop_
_entity_poly.entity_id
_entity_poly.type
_entity_poly.pdbx_seq_one_letter_code
_entity_poly.pdbx_strand_id
1 'polypeptide(L)'
;MQELIDLVDIHHKFTRNGFRTNLDNNPTNFNFDSSGRKWLKKGPYSNTVRSGPILEHVQTIFPDCTAVCLNRKRAESPPMAAHRDKKNEGDSYIAFWGDYDNSNNQGALCLEDGRVFSDKFVFHGPYNGAEIKHWVLPHPSGIRHSAVIFRGPKVYPKGKPLETLDTSKE
;
A
#
# COMPACT_ATOMS: atom_id res chain seq x y z
N MET A 1 7.84 -6.12 12.54
CA MET A 1 7.69 -4.72 12.07
C MET A 1 9.01 -3.98 11.90
N GLN A 2 9.89 -4.00 12.89
CA GLN A 2 11.13 -3.23 12.79
C GLN A 2 12.01 -3.65 11.61
N GLU A 3 12.07 -4.92 11.31
CA GLU A 3 12.81 -5.42 10.15
C GLU A 3 12.27 -4.88 8.82
N LEU A 4 10.94 -4.80 8.67
CA LEU A 4 10.33 -4.19 7.50
C LEU A 4 10.69 -2.70 7.39
N ILE A 5 10.62 -1.97 8.49
CA ILE A 5 10.96 -0.54 8.52
C ILE A 5 12.41 -0.33 8.14
N ASP A 6 13.32 -1.12 8.68
CA ASP A 6 14.75 -1.05 8.36
C ASP A 6 15.02 -1.33 6.88
N LEU A 7 14.36 -2.33 6.31
CA LEU A 7 14.46 -2.65 4.88
C LEU A 7 13.93 -1.51 4.01
N VAL A 8 12.83 -0.88 4.40
CA VAL A 8 12.30 0.28 3.69
C VAL A 8 13.30 1.44 3.74
N ASP A 9 13.88 1.73 4.88
CA ASP A 9 14.85 2.82 5.04
C ASP A 9 16.11 2.61 4.20
N ILE A 10 16.59 1.36 4.10
CA ILE A 10 17.83 1.03 3.39
C ILE A 10 17.60 0.96 1.87
N HIS A 11 16.54 0.31 1.43
CA HIS A 11 16.36 -0.09 0.04
C HIS A 11 15.40 0.76 -0.75
N HIS A 12 14.72 1.69 -0.11
CA HIS A 12 13.64 2.40 -0.76
C HIS A 12 13.79 3.91 -0.70
N LYS A 13 13.54 4.55 -1.84
CA LYS A 13 13.36 6.00 -1.94
C LYS A 13 11.98 6.28 -2.46
N PHE A 14 11.19 6.99 -1.68
CA PHE A 14 9.88 7.42 -2.15
C PHE A 14 10.04 8.38 -3.32
N THR A 15 9.34 8.09 -4.42
CA THR A 15 9.31 8.94 -5.59
C THR A 15 7.94 9.59 -5.74
N ARG A 16 7.94 10.82 -6.23
CA ARG A 16 6.69 11.54 -6.44
C ARG A 16 5.79 10.80 -7.43
N ASN A 17 4.50 10.71 -7.10
CA ASN A 17 3.47 10.20 -7.99
C ASN A 17 2.36 11.24 -8.13
N GLY A 18 2.37 12.00 -9.24
CA GLY A 18 1.40 13.06 -9.49
C GLY A 18 -0.02 12.60 -9.77
N PHE A 19 -0.25 11.29 -9.91
CA PHE A 19 -1.59 10.73 -10.11
C PHE A 19 -2.32 10.41 -8.81
N ARG A 20 -1.65 10.51 -7.68
CA ARG A 20 -2.21 10.23 -6.35
C ARG A 20 -2.44 11.54 -5.62
N THR A 21 -3.59 12.15 -5.85
CA THR A 21 -3.93 13.47 -5.28
C THR A 21 -4.15 13.45 -3.76
N ASN A 22 -4.39 12.29 -3.19
CA ASN A 22 -4.55 12.09 -1.75
C ASN A 22 -3.24 11.88 -1.00
N LEU A 23 -2.11 11.96 -1.69
CA LEU A 23 -0.78 11.84 -1.13
C LEU A 23 -0.03 13.16 -1.25
N ASP A 24 1.03 13.32 -0.48
CA ASP A 24 1.78 14.57 -0.50
C ASP A 24 2.49 14.85 -1.84
N ASN A 25 3.00 16.06 -2.00
CA ASN A 25 3.69 16.48 -3.22
C ASN A 25 5.09 15.87 -3.37
N ASN A 26 5.59 15.24 -2.35
CA ASN A 26 6.85 14.52 -2.35
C ASN A 26 6.62 13.03 -2.65
N PRO A 27 7.64 12.21 -2.53
CA PRO A 27 7.50 10.78 -2.73
C PRO A 27 6.31 10.21 -1.96
N THR A 28 5.46 9.55 -2.66
CA THR A 28 4.14 9.22 -2.14
C THR A 28 3.89 7.74 -2.06
N ASN A 29 4.14 7.00 -3.13
CA ASN A 29 3.94 5.58 -3.09
C ASN A 29 4.95 4.83 -3.93
N PHE A 30 5.10 3.56 -3.63
CA PHE A 30 5.92 2.62 -4.36
C PHE A 30 5.31 1.23 -4.23
N ASN A 31 5.39 0.44 -5.30
CA ASN A 31 4.77 -0.87 -5.33
C ASN A 31 5.78 -1.97 -5.62
N PHE A 32 5.63 -3.10 -4.96
CA PHE A 32 6.32 -4.35 -5.26
C PHE A 32 5.25 -5.37 -5.64
N ASP A 33 5.45 -6.09 -6.72
CA ASP A 33 4.46 -7.05 -7.19
C ASP A 33 5.12 -8.24 -7.88
N SER A 34 4.99 -9.40 -7.28
CA SER A 34 5.53 -10.67 -7.79
C SER A 34 4.56 -11.43 -8.68
N SER A 35 3.35 -10.91 -8.92
CA SER A 35 2.32 -11.63 -9.68
C SER A 35 2.63 -11.79 -11.17
N GLY A 36 3.63 -11.07 -11.68
CA GLY A 36 3.95 -11.05 -13.11
C GLY A 36 3.07 -10.12 -13.94
N ARG A 37 2.23 -9.32 -13.30
CA ARG A 37 1.39 -8.35 -13.98
C ARG A 37 2.22 -7.26 -14.64
N LYS A 38 1.74 -6.79 -15.78
CA LYS A 38 2.27 -5.59 -16.38
C LYS A 38 1.59 -4.36 -15.78
N TRP A 39 2.36 -3.55 -15.10
CA TRP A 39 1.89 -2.28 -14.56
C TRP A 39 2.04 -1.18 -15.59
N LEU A 40 1.15 -0.21 -15.55
CA LEU A 40 1.21 0.93 -16.43
C LEU A 40 2.45 1.77 -16.15
N LYS A 41 3.08 2.28 -17.21
CA LYS A 41 4.24 3.19 -17.08
C LYS A 41 3.84 4.58 -16.55
N LYS A 42 2.57 4.93 -16.66
CA LYS A 42 1.98 6.17 -16.15
C LYS A 42 0.80 5.82 -15.26
N GLY A 43 0.51 6.73 -14.32
CA GLY A 43 -0.60 6.55 -13.41
C GLY A 43 -0.17 6.09 -12.03
N PRO A 44 -1.13 5.66 -11.19
CA PRO A 44 -0.88 5.35 -9.77
C PRO A 44 0.11 4.21 -9.54
N TYR A 45 0.33 3.38 -10.54
CA TYR A 45 1.16 2.19 -10.42
C TYR A 45 2.45 2.28 -11.23
N SER A 46 2.84 3.49 -11.64
CA SER A 46 4.05 3.69 -12.44
C SER A 46 5.34 3.34 -11.71
N ASN A 47 5.33 3.38 -10.37
CA ASN A 47 6.45 3.02 -9.51
C ASN A 47 6.30 1.59 -9.00
N THR A 48 6.44 0.61 -9.88
CA THR A 48 6.28 -0.80 -9.53
C THR A 48 7.49 -1.60 -9.96
N VAL A 49 8.01 -2.41 -9.04
CA VAL A 49 9.07 -3.38 -9.30
C VAL A 49 8.58 -4.80 -9.01
N ARG A 50 9.14 -5.81 -9.69
CA ARG A 50 8.65 -7.19 -9.59
C ARG A 50 8.99 -7.88 -8.29
N SER A 51 10.14 -7.57 -7.73
CA SER A 51 10.64 -8.24 -6.53
C SER A 51 11.64 -7.36 -5.83
N GLY A 52 12.07 -7.78 -4.67
CA GLY A 52 13.10 -7.13 -3.89
C GLY A 52 13.05 -7.56 -2.44
N PRO A 53 14.03 -7.11 -1.62
CA PRO A 53 14.14 -7.54 -0.24
C PRO A 53 12.89 -7.22 0.60
N ILE A 54 12.20 -6.12 0.30
CA ILE A 54 10.99 -5.73 1.02
C ILE A 54 9.86 -6.74 0.78
N LEU A 55 9.58 -7.05 -0.48
CA LEU A 55 8.54 -8.02 -0.81
C LEU A 55 8.89 -9.42 -0.31
N GLU A 56 10.14 -9.83 -0.47
CA GLU A 56 10.61 -11.13 0.02
C GLU A 56 10.41 -11.27 1.53
N HIS A 57 10.77 -10.24 2.30
CA HIS A 57 10.56 -10.23 3.74
C HIS A 57 9.08 -10.33 4.10
N VAL A 58 8.23 -9.53 3.45
CA VAL A 58 6.79 -9.55 3.69
C VAL A 58 6.19 -10.93 3.38
N GLN A 59 6.66 -11.59 2.33
CA GLN A 59 6.19 -12.93 1.96
C GLN A 59 6.61 -14.02 2.96
N THR A 60 7.61 -13.80 3.77
CA THR A 60 7.92 -14.71 4.89
C THR A 60 6.87 -14.67 5.99
N ILE A 61 6.17 -13.55 6.13
CA ILE A 61 5.12 -13.33 7.13
C ILE A 61 3.73 -13.63 6.56
N PHE A 62 3.50 -13.21 5.32
CA PHE A 62 2.24 -13.36 4.59
C PHE A 62 2.49 -14.08 3.26
N PRO A 63 2.59 -15.43 3.28
CA PRO A 63 3.02 -16.19 2.09
C PRO A 63 2.10 -16.06 0.89
N ASP A 64 0.83 -15.77 1.11
CA ASP A 64 -0.17 -15.66 0.04
C ASP A 64 -0.20 -14.27 -0.60
N CYS A 65 0.50 -13.29 -0.06
CA CYS A 65 0.57 -11.98 -0.68
C CYS A 65 1.45 -11.99 -1.92
N THR A 66 1.11 -11.15 -2.88
CA THR A 66 1.89 -10.96 -4.10
C THR A 66 2.41 -9.55 -4.25
N ALA A 67 1.93 -8.61 -3.43
CA ALA A 67 2.24 -7.22 -3.60
C ALA A 67 2.29 -6.46 -2.27
N VAL A 68 3.10 -5.42 -2.27
CA VAL A 68 3.18 -4.42 -1.19
C VAL A 68 3.13 -3.03 -1.81
N CYS A 69 2.26 -2.18 -1.28
CA CYS A 69 2.22 -0.77 -1.62
C CYS A 69 2.71 0.05 -0.42
N LEU A 70 3.83 0.72 -0.60
CA LEU A 70 4.37 1.64 0.39
C LEU A 70 3.87 3.04 0.12
N ASN A 71 3.37 3.71 1.15
CA ASN A 71 2.91 5.09 1.06
C ASN A 71 3.57 5.95 2.13
N ARG A 72 3.79 7.22 1.76
CA ARG A 72 4.22 8.26 2.69
C ARG A 72 3.29 9.46 2.54
N LYS A 73 2.80 9.97 3.66
CA LYS A 73 1.82 11.03 3.67
C LYS A 73 2.14 12.06 4.73
N ARG A 74 2.17 13.33 4.34
CA ARG A 74 2.33 14.46 5.25
C ARG A 74 1.01 14.86 5.88
N ALA A 75 1.11 15.60 6.99
CA ALA A 75 -0.05 16.05 7.75
C ALA A 75 -1.03 16.91 6.93
N GLU A 76 -0.52 17.77 6.07
CA GLU A 76 -1.31 18.64 5.22
C GLU A 76 -1.90 17.98 3.98
N SER A 77 -1.58 16.71 3.74
CA SER A 77 -2.13 15.99 2.60
C SER A 77 -3.61 15.67 2.82
N PRO A 78 -4.43 15.68 1.76
CA PRO A 78 -5.84 15.32 1.89
C PRO A 78 -6.02 13.91 2.44
N PRO A 79 -7.03 13.65 3.28
CA PRO A 79 -7.35 12.29 3.71
C PRO A 79 -7.79 11.45 2.51
N MET A 80 -7.60 10.14 2.63
CA MET A 80 -8.06 9.22 1.60
C MET A 80 -9.56 8.98 1.76
N ALA A 81 -10.32 9.25 0.69
CA ALA A 81 -11.75 9.03 0.66
C ALA A 81 -12.12 7.54 0.68
N ALA A 82 -13.33 7.25 1.12
CA ALA A 82 -13.86 5.89 1.15
C ALA A 82 -13.86 5.24 -0.24
N HIS A 83 -13.28 4.05 -0.34
CA HIS A 83 -13.17 3.31 -1.59
C HIS A 83 -13.04 1.81 -1.33
N ARG A 84 -13.11 1.05 -2.42
CA ARG A 84 -12.77 -0.38 -2.45
C ARG A 84 -11.62 -0.59 -3.43
N ASP A 85 -10.74 -1.52 -3.10
CA ASP A 85 -9.65 -1.95 -4.00
C ASP A 85 -10.12 -3.14 -4.83
N LYS A 86 -10.99 -2.89 -5.78
CA LYS A 86 -11.75 -3.92 -6.52
C LYS A 86 -10.90 -4.96 -7.24
N LYS A 87 -9.62 -4.66 -7.47
CA LYS A 87 -8.70 -5.56 -8.15
C LYS A 87 -7.93 -6.49 -7.20
N ASN A 88 -8.03 -6.26 -5.90
CA ASN A 88 -7.38 -7.12 -4.92
C ASN A 88 -8.18 -8.40 -4.74
N GLU A 89 -7.48 -9.47 -4.38
CA GLU A 89 -8.08 -10.77 -4.11
C GLU A 89 -7.82 -11.19 -2.67
N GLY A 90 -8.86 -11.60 -1.96
CA GLY A 90 -8.74 -12.15 -0.62
C GLY A 90 -8.26 -11.14 0.40
N ASP A 91 -7.46 -11.63 1.34
CA ASP A 91 -7.05 -10.88 2.52
C ASP A 91 -5.96 -9.86 2.22
N SER A 92 -6.13 -8.68 2.79
CA SER A 92 -5.13 -7.62 2.86
C SER A 92 -4.75 -7.34 4.30
N TYR A 93 -3.56 -6.76 4.48
CA TYR A 93 -3.03 -6.33 5.77
C TYR A 93 -2.44 -4.94 5.62
N ILE A 94 -2.37 -4.19 6.70
CA ILE A 94 -1.77 -2.87 6.69
C ILE A 94 -0.93 -2.65 7.94
N ALA A 95 0.16 -1.91 7.78
CA ALA A 95 1.01 -1.51 8.87
C ALA A 95 1.32 -0.02 8.77
N PHE A 96 1.48 0.63 9.92
CA PHE A 96 1.78 2.06 10.01
C PHE A 96 3.03 2.30 10.85
N TRP A 97 3.79 3.33 10.48
CA TRP A 97 4.90 3.87 11.27
C TRP A 97 5.12 5.34 10.91
N GLY A 98 6.05 5.95 11.58
CA GLY A 98 6.35 7.36 11.40
C GLY A 98 6.14 8.17 12.68
N ASP A 99 6.40 9.45 12.59
CA ASP A 99 6.38 10.36 13.74
C ASP A 99 5.03 11.08 13.93
N TYR A 100 4.03 10.72 13.14
CA TYR A 100 2.70 11.29 13.31
C TYR A 100 2.05 10.85 14.63
N ASP A 101 1.20 11.71 15.16
CA ASP A 101 0.41 11.40 16.36
C ASP A 101 -0.84 10.60 15.95
N ASN A 102 -0.95 9.36 16.47
CA ASN A 102 -2.08 8.48 16.20
C ASN A 102 -3.16 8.49 17.29
N SER A 103 -3.07 9.41 18.25
CA SER A 103 -4.12 9.57 19.26
C SER A 103 -5.46 9.93 18.60
N ASN A 104 -6.57 9.55 19.24
CA ASN A 104 -7.91 9.76 18.71
C ASN A 104 -8.10 9.19 17.29
N ASN A 105 -7.44 8.07 16.99
CA ASN A 105 -7.49 7.41 15.69
C ASN A 105 -6.99 8.26 14.51
N GLN A 106 -6.15 9.25 14.76
CA GLN A 106 -5.59 10.06 13.69
C GLN A 106 -4.74 9.19 12.77
N GLY A 107 -4.92 9.35 11.47
CA GLY A 107 -4.24 8.53 10.47
C GLY A 107 -4.71 7.09 10.35
N ALA A 108 -5.74 6.70 11.07
CA ALA A 108 -6.27 5.34 11.07
C ALA A 108 -6.87 4.92 9.72
N LEU A 109 -6.80 3.64 9.43
CA LEU A 109 -7.64 3.01 8.41
C LEU A 109 -8.95 2.59 9.05
N CYS A 110 -10.05 3.13 8.54
CA CYS A 110 -11.40 2.80 8.98
C CYS A 110 -12.09 1.91 7.95
N LEU A 111 -12.80 0.91 8.42
CA LEU A 111 -13.57 -0.01 7.60
C LEU A 111 -15.07 0.19 7.85
N GLU A 112 -15.89 0.02 6.82
CA GLU A 112 -17.35 0.22 6.94
C GLU A 112 -18.04 -0.77 7.90
N ASP A 113 -17.37 -1.88 8.25
CA ASP A 113 -17.86 -2.82 9.26
C ASP A 113 -17.60 -2.37 10.71
N GLY A 114 -17.01 -1.20 10.90
CA GLY A 114 -16.74 -0.61 12.22
C GLY A 114 -15.33 -0.85 12.75
N ARG A 115 -14.53 -1.68 12.09
CA ARG A 115 -13.12 -1.87 12.50
C ARG A 115 -12.32 -0.61 12.24
N VAL A 116 -11.41 -0.29 13.15
CA VAL A 116 -10.49 0.85 13.04
C VAL A 116 -9.08 0.36 13.35
N PHE A 117 -8.17 0.54 12.43
CA PHE A 117 -6.76 0.18 12.60
C PHE A 117 -5.95 1.46 12.78
N SER A 118 -5.42 1.68 13.99
CA SER A 118 -4.69 2.93 14.30
C SER A 118 -3.32 2.71 14.95
N ASP A 119 -3.08 1.58 15.59
CA ASP A 119 -1.82 1.31 16.27
C ASP A 119 -0.65 1.27 15.29
N LYS A 120 0.43 1.95 15.64
CA LYS A 120 1.69 1.90 14.90
C LYS A 120 2.51 0.69 15.25
N PHE A 121 3.42 0.30 14.34
CA PHE A 121 4.41 -0.77 14.52
C PHE A 121 3.83 -2.17 14.68
N VAL A 122 2.62 -2.39 14.22
CA VAL A 122 1.98 -3.71 14.18
C VAL A 122 1.31 -3.92 12.82
N PHE A 123 1.15 -5.18 12.42
CA PHE A 123 0.34 -5.53 11.25
C PHE A 123 -1.13 -5.67 11.66
N HIS A 124 -2.01 -5.01 10.93
CA HIS A 124 -3.46 -5.07 11.11
C HIS A 124 -4.09 -5.88 10.00
N GLY A 125 -5.15 -6.58 10.33
CA GLY A 125 -5.93 -7.37 9.38
C GLY A 125 -6.17 -8.79 9.91
N PRO A 126 -6.68 -9.70 9.04
CA PRO A 126 -6.99 -9.48 7.63
C PRO A 126 -8.25 -8.65 7.39
N TYR A 127 -8.30 -7.99 6.25
CA TYR A 127 -9.52 -7.37 5.75
C TYR A 127 -9.62 -7.56 4.22
N ASN A 128 -10.83 -7.69 3.70
CA ASN A 128 -11.02 -7.80 2.25
C ASN A 128 -11.24 -6.43 1.63
N GLY A 129 -10.16 -5.77 1.20
CA GLY A 129 -10.22 -4.44 0.63
C GLY A 129 -10.98 -4.34 -0.70
N ALA A 130 -11.19 -5.45 -1.40
CA ALA A 130 -11.98 -5.49 -2.62
C ALA A 130 -13.48 -5.43 -2.36
N GLU A 131 -13.93 -5.92 -1.22
CA GLU A 131 -15.35 -6.02 -0.86
C GLU A 131 -15.80 -4.97 0.14
N ILE A 132 -14.90 -4.57 1.07
CA ILE A 132 -15.26 -3.65 2.14
C ILE A 132 -14.74 -2.24 1.83
N LYS A 133 -15.60 -1.25 1.97
CA LYS A 133 -15.18 0.15 1.88
C LYS A 133 -14.28 0.51 3.03
N HIS A 134 -13.25 1.25 2.74
CA HIS A 134 -12.30 1.73 3.73
C HIS A 134 -11.80 3.13 3.38
N TRP A 135 -11.36 3.86 4.39
CA TRP A 135 -10.87 5.22 4.25
C TRP A 135 -9.82 5.50 5.32
N VAL A 136 -9.05 6.55 5.10
CA VAL A 136 -7.99 6.97 6.02
C VAL A 136 -8.36 8.29 6.64
N LEU A 137 -8.33 8.37 7.97
CA LEU A 137 -8.57 9.61 8.70
C LEU A 137 -7.37 10.55 8.58
N PRO A 138 -7.61 11.87 8.65
CA PRO A 138 -6.53 12.83 8.64
C PRO A 138 -5.64 12.69 9.89
N HIS A 139 -4.39 13.12 9.75
CA HIS A 139 -3.45 13.27 10.87
C HIS A 139 -2.88 14.68 10.84
N PRO A 140 -2.99 15.46 11.92
CA PRO A 140 -2.66 16.88 11.89
C PRO A 140 -1.17 17.19 12.00
N SER A 141 -0.34 16.22 12.35
CA SER A 141 1.11 16.42 12.53
C SER A 141 1.92 15.21 12.10
N GLY A 142 3.15 15.45 11.68
CA GLY A 142 4.12 14.41 11.36
C GLY A 142 3.92 13.75 10.00
N ILE A 143 4.75 12.76 9.75
CA ILE A 143 4.75 11.97 8.51
C ILE A 143 4.25 10.56 8.81
N ARG A 144 3.23 10.15 8.07
CA ARG A 144 2.65 8.82 8.18
C ARG A 144 3.18 7.93 7.05
N HIS A 145 3.81 6.85 7.43
CA HIS A 145 4.15 5.77 6.51
C HIS A 145 3.16 4.62 6.66
N SER A 146 2.86 3.96 5.56
CA SER A 146 2.09 2.72 5.58
C SER A 146 2.59 1.72 4.55
N ALA A 147 2.38 0.46 4.86
CA ALA A 147 2.57 -0.66 3.94
C ALA A 147 1.25 -1.40 3.83
N VAL A 148 0.67 -1.42 2.65
CA VAL A 148 -0.51 -2.24 2.34
C VAL A 148 -0.01 -3.52 1.69
N ILE A 149 -0.33 -4.64 2.30
CA ILE A 149 0.11 -5.97 1.90
C ILE A 149 -1.10 -6.70 1.35
N PHE A 150 -1.04 -7.11 0.09
CA PHE A 150 -2.22 -7.64 -0.57
C PHE A 150 -1.86 -8.68 -1.62
N ARG A 151 -2.88 -9.36 -2.12
CA ARG A 151 -2.79 -10.21 -3.27
C ARG A 151 -3.45 -9.51 -4.45
N GLY A 152 -2.66 -9.23 -5.48
CA GLY A 152 -3.17 -8.63 -6.69
C GLY A 152 -3.87 -9.66 -7.59
N PRO A 153 -4.73 -9.21 -8.51
CA PRO A 153 -5.48 -10.11 -9.38
C PRO A 153 -4.56 -10.82 -10.38
N LYS A 154 -4.91 -12.05 -10.71
CA LYS A 154 -4.29 -12.80 -11.81
C LYS A 154 -4.82 -12.35 -13.17
N VAL A 155 -5.99 -11.71 -13.20
CA VAL A 155 -6.68 -11.28 -14.40
C VAL A 155 -7.04 -9.80 -14.32
N TYR A 156 -7.08 -9.16 -15.46
CA TYR A 156 -7.50 -7.78 -15.58
C TYR A 156 -9.04 -7.68 -15.58
N PRO A 157 -9.63 -6.47 -15.41
CA PRO A 157 -11.07 -6.30 -15.43
C PRO A 157 -11.73 -7.09 -16.56
N LYS A 158 -12.89 -7.69 -16.27
CA LYS A 158 -13.65 -8.57 -17.19
C LYS A 158 -13.01 -9.93 -17.45
N GLY A 159 -12.19 -10.42 -16.53
CA GLY A 159 -11.62 -11.76 -16.61
C GLY A 159 -10.50 -11.94 -17.63
N LYS A 160 -9.99 -10.87 -18.22
CA LYS A 160 -8.86 -10.97 -19.13
C LYS A 160 -7.57 -11.13 -18.34
N PRO A 161 -6.66 -12.04 -18.76
CA PRO A 161 -5.35 -12.14 -18.14
C PRO A 161 -4.60 -10.83 -18.26
N LEU A 162 -3.89 -10.46 -17.20
CA LEU A 162 -2.94 -9.35 -17.25
C LEU A 162 -1.74 -9.75 -18.07
N GLU A 163 -1.19 -8.79 -18.82
CA GLU A 163 0.07 -9.01 -19.50
C GLU A 163 1.15 -9.25 -18.46
N THR A 164 2.00 -10.25 -18.71
CA THR A 164 3.16 -10.51 -17.88
C THR A 164 4.15 -9.36 -18.02
N LEU A 165 4.74 -8.96 -16.91
CA LEU A 165 5.78 -7.95 -16.91
C LEU A 165 7.01 -8.51 -17.62
N ASP A 166 7.39 -7.89 -18.72
CA ASP A 166 8.58 -8.23 -19.48
C ASP A 166 9.65 -7.17 -19.25
N THR A 167 10.61 -7.49 -18.39
CA THR A 167 11.69 -6.57 -18.02
C THR A 167 12.62 -6.20 -19.16
N SER A 168 12.67 -7.00 -20.21
CA SER A 168 13.52 -6.68 -21.39
C SER A 168 12.93 -5.53 -22.21
N LYS A 169 11.65 -5.21 -22.04
CA LYS A 169 10.94 -4.13 -22.74
C LYS A 169 10.72 -2.90 -21.87
N GLU A 170 11.12 -2.96 -20.64
CA GLU A 170 11.00 -1.90 -19.65
C GLU A 170 12.33 -1.15 -19.52
#